data_3ca9e9dd112d86593ccd51e6c0578695
#
_entry.id   3ca9e9dd112d86593ccd51e6c0578695
#
_cell.length_a   1.000
_cell.length_b   1.000
_cell.length_c   1.000
_cell.angle_alpha   90.00
_cell.angle_beta   90.00
_cell.angle_gamma   90.00
#
_symmetry.space_group_name_H-M   'P 1'
#
loop_
_entity.id
_entity.type
_entity.pdbx_description
1 polymer ?
#
loop_
_entity_poly.entity_id
_entity_poly.type
_entity_poly.pdbx_seq_one_letter_code
_entity_poly.pdbx_strand_id
1 'polypeptide(L)'
;MGSEQHVQLWDRCLTIIKDNINEEAFDSLFKPIVSLGFDDNVLTLLVPSHFVIEQIEEHYLNLLKKVLPRIYGASVKLLYRVQIVRQPEA
;
A
#
# COMPACT_ATOMS: atom_id res chain seq x y z
N MET A 1 22.49 -0.40 2.35
CA MET A 1 21.64 -1.00 2.43
C MET A 1 20.33 -0.82 1.82
N GLY A 2 19.80 -1.76 1.22
CA GLY A 2 18.57 -1.68 0.46
C GLY A 2 17.31 -1.70 1.27
N SER A 3 17.38 -1.80 2.58
CA SER A 3 16.20 -2.07 3.37
C SER A 3 15.19 -0.91 3.39
N GLU A 4 15.65 0.32 3.10
CA GLU A 4 14.73 1.46 3.09
C GLU A 4 14.26 1.84 1.71
N GLN A 5 14.76 1.17 0.70
CA GLN A 5 14.41 1.50 -0.66
C GLN A 5 12.92 1.30 -0.93
N HIS A 6 12.32 0.28 -0.30
CA HIS A 6 10.91 0.02 -0.50
C HIS A 6 10.04 1.14 0.04
N VAL A 7 10.49 1.84 1.07
CA VAL A 7 9.75 2.98 1.61
C VAL A 7 9.73 4.11 0.60
N GLN A 8 10.87 4.39 -0.01
CA GLN A 8 10.95 5.45 -1.01
C GLN A 8 10.12 5.12 -2.24
N LEU A 9 10.12 3.87 -2.64
CA LEU A 9 9.31 3.44 -3.76
C LEU A 9 7.83 3.57 -3.45
N TRP A 10 7.45 3.24 -2.23
CA TRP A 10 6.06 3.39 -1.82
C TRP A 10 5.64 4.85 -1.79
N ASP A 11 6.54 5.73 -1.36
CA ASP A 11 6.26 7.16 -1.39
C ASP A 11 6.01 7.65 -2.81
N ARG A 12 6.74 7.13 -3.78
CA ARG A 12 6.51 7.47 -5.17
C ARG A 12 5.14 7.02 -5.63
N CYS A 13 4.76 5.80 -5.23
CA CYS A 13 3.42 5.31 -5.55
C CYS A 13 2.36 6.20 -4.94
N LEU A 14 2.55 6.60 -3.69
CA LEU A 14 1.58 7.45 -3.03
C LEU A 14 1.41 8.79 -3.74
N THR A 15 2.50 9.35 -4.24
CA THR A 15 2.42 10.60 -4.97
C THR A 15 1.55 10.46 -6.22
N ILE A 16 1.74 9.37 -6.95
CA ILE A 16 0.95 9.14 -8.17
C ILE A 16 -0.51 8.87 -7.81
N ILE A 17 -0.72 8.06 -6.78
CA ILE A 17 -2.08 7.73 -6.36
C ILE A 17 -2.82 9.00 -5.93
N LYS A 18 -2.14 9.85 -5.18
CA LYS A 18 -2.73 11.09 -4.70
C LYS A 18 -3.20 11.97 -5.85
N ASP A 19 -2.45 11.98 -6.95
CA ASP A 19 -2.82 12.77 -8.12
C ASP A 19 -4.03 12.22 -8.86
N ASN A 20 -4.40 10.97 -8.61
CA ASN A 20 -5.44 10.28 -9.37
C ASN A 20 -6.71 10.01 -8.60
N ILE A 21 -6.75 10.33 -7.32
CA ILE A 21 -7.96 10.15 -6.51
C ILE A 21 -8.18 11.42 -5.68
N ASN A 22 -9.35 11.51 -5.05
CA ASN A 22 -9.60 12.68 -4.25
C ASN A 22 -8.84 12.60 -2.94
N GLU A 23 -8.65 13.76 -2.33
CA GLU A 23 -7.81 13.87 -1.16
C GLU A 23 -8.36 13.11 0.05
N GLU A 24 -9.67 13.10 0.18
CA GLU A 24 -10.31 12.38 1.29
C GLU A 24 -10.06 10.90 1.20
N ALA A 25 -10.22 10.33 0.02
CA ALA A 25 -9.97 8.91 -0.16
C ALA A 25 -8.52 8.57 0.07
N PHE A 26 -7.63 9.44 -0.41
CA PHE A 26 -6.20 9.22 -0.20
C PHE A 26 -5.86 9.21 1.29
N ASP A 27 -6.34 10.21 2.02
CA ASP A 27 -6.03 10.33 3.44
C ASP A 27 -6.62 9.19 4.25
N SER A 28 -7.80 8.70 3.85
CA SER A 28 -8.47 7.64 4.59
C SER A 28 -7.93 6.26 4.29
N LEU A 29 -7.56 6.01 3.04
CA LEU A 29 -7.24 4.66 2.61
C LEU A 29 -5.75 4.42 2.39
N PHE A 30 -5.05 5.37 1.77
CA PHE A 30 -3.67 5.12 1.37
C PHE A 30 -2.65 5.71 2.34
N LYS A 31 -2.94 6.86 2.90
CA LYS A 31 -2.00 7.51 3.79
C LYS A 31 -1.62 6.65 4.99
N PRO A 32 -2.56 5.91 5.60
CA PRO A 32 -2.21 5.06 6.75
C PRO A 32 -1.43 3.80 6.39
N ILE A 33 -1.32 3.47 5.11
CA ILE A 33 -0.65 2.25 4.71
C ILE A 33 0.86 2.42 4.83
N VAL A 34 1.51 1.40 5.39
CA VAL A 34 2.96 1.41 5.57
C VAL A 34 3.57 0.28 4.75
N SER A 35 4.64 0.60 4.03
CA SER A 35 5.38 -0.43 3.30
C SER A 35 6.25 -1.19 4.28
N LEU A 36 6.04 -2.50 4.36
CA LEU A 36 6.83 -3.36 5.24
C LEU A 36 8.07 -3.90 4.55
N GLY A 37 8.00 -4.09 3.24
CA GLY A 37 9.14 -4.59 2.51
C GLY A 37 8.79 -4.92 1.09
N PHE A 38 9.82 -5.01 0.26
CA PHE A 38 9.67 -5.44 -1.12
C PHE A 38 10.79 -6.44 -1.37
N ASP A 39 10.43 -7.70 -1.53
CA ASP A 39 11.40 -8.76 -1.66
C ASP A 39 10.85 -9.82 -2.59
N ASP A 40 11.70 -10.32 -3.48
CA ASP A 40 11.30 -11.39 -4.38
C ASP A 40 10.08 -10.99 -5.21
N ASN A 41 10.02 -9.73 -5.61
CA ASN A 41 8.91 -9.16 -6.38
C ASN A 41 7.59 -9.11 -5.61
N VAL A 42 7.62 -9.28 -4.31
CA VAL A 42 6.44 -9.18 -3.48
C VAL A 42 6.53 -7.93 -2.61
N LEU A 43 5.54 -7.04 -2.81
CA LEU A 43 5.42 -5.85 -1.98
C LEU A 43 4.46 -6.14 -0.85
N THR A 44 4.92 -6.00 0.37
CA THR A 44 4.10 -6.22 1.56
C THR A 44 3.71 -4.89 2.15
N LEU A 45 2.41 -4.67 2.29
CA LEU A 45 1.87 -3.44 2.85
C LEU A 45 1.12 -3.75 4.13
N LEU A 46 1.35 -2.93 5.13
CA LEU A 46 0.62 -3.01 6.38
C LEU A 46 -0.56 -2.05 6.32
N VAL A 47 -1.75 -2.58 6.49
CA VAL A 47 -2.97 -1.77 6.44
C VAL A 47 -3.66 -1.80 7.79
N PRO A 48 -4.41 -0.74 8.13
CA PRO A 48 -5.03 -0.67 9.46
C PRO A 48 -6.16 -1.67 9.68
N SER A 49 -6.85 -2.08 8.62
CA SER A 49 -7.98 -2.98 8.78
C SER A 49 -8.34 -3.63 7.46
N HIS A 50 -9.14 -4.68 7.54
CA HIS A 50 -9.66 -5.33 6.34
C HIS A 50 -10.54 -4.40 5.52
N PHE A 51 -11.18 -3.45 6.17
CA PHE A 51 -12.01 -2.48 5.46
C PHE A 51 -11.19 -1.73 4.41
N VAL A 52 -9.96 -1.35 4.76
CA VAL A 52 -9.09 -0.64 3.83
C VAL A 52 -8.78 -1.52 2.63
N ILE A 53 -8.48 -2.80 2.87
CA ILE A 53 -8.20 -3.71 1.77
C ILE A 53 -9.41 -3.82 0.85
N GLU A 54 -10.58 -3.98 1.41
CA GLU A 54 -11.80 -4.12 0.62
C GLU A 54 -12.07 -2.89 -0.22
N GLN A 55 -11.88 -1.72 0.35
CA GLN A 55 -12.11 -0.49 -0.38
C GLN A 55 -11.11 -0.32 -1.52
N ILE A 56 -9.87 -0.64 -1.26
CA ILE A 56 -8.84 -0.54 -2.28
C ILE A 56 -9.12 -1.50 -3.42
N GLU A 57 -9.43 -2.75 -3.09
CA GLU A 57 -9.66 -3.75 -4.12
C GLU A 57 -10.93 -3.51 -4.90
N GLU A 58 -11.92 -2.92 -4.26
CA GLU A 58 -13.18 -2.68 -4.92
C GLU A 58 -13.13 -1.45 -5.83
N HIS A 59 -12.42 -0.42 -5.42
CA HIS A 59 -12.46 0.86 -6.12
C HIS A 59 -11.16 1.28 -6.77
N TYR A 60 -10.02 0.81 -6.27
CA TYR A 60 -8.73 1.33 -6.68
C TYR A 60 -7.76 0.27 -7.18
N LEU A 61 -8.22 -0.96 -7.32
CA LEU A 61 -7.34 -2.03 -7.75
C LEU A 61 -6.74 -1.76 -9.13
N ASN A 62 -7.53 -1.22 -10.05
CA ASN A 62 -7.04 -0.92 -11.39
C ASN A 62 -5.95 0.13 -11.35
N LEU A 63 -6.09 1.11 -10.46
CA LEU A 63 -5.08 2.14 -10.30
C LEU A 63 -3.77 1.53 -9.81
N LEU A 64 -3.86 0.65 -8.82
CA LEU A 64 -2.67 -0.01 -8.31
C LEU A 64 -2.01 -0.88 -9.38
N LYS A 65 -2.81 -1.56 -10.17
CA LYS A 65 -2.26 -2.40 -11.24
C LYS A 65 -1.52 -1.59 -12.28
N LYS A 66 -1.82 -0.31 -12.40
CA LYS A 66 -1.10 0.58 -13.30
C LYS A 66 0.12 1.18 -12.65
N VAL A 67 0.02 1.53 -11.39
CA VAL A 67 1.09 2.25 -10.69
C VAL A 67 2.20 1.33 -10.25
N LEU A 68 1.84 0.20 -9.63
CA LEU A 68 2.85 -0.66 -9.04
C LEU A 68 3.87 -1.19 -10.04
N PRO A 69 3.46 -1.66 -11.22
CA PRO A 69 4.47 -2.14 -12.17
C PRO A 69 5.42 -1.07 -12.66
N ARG A 70 4.99 0.17 -12.67
CA ARG A 70 5.86 1.27 -13.09
C ARG A 70 6.94 1.57 -12.07
N ILE A 71 6.64 1.33 -10.81
CA ILE A 71 7.56 1.66 -9.72
C ILE A 71 8.40 0.45 -9.32
N TYR A 72 7.77 -0.73 -9.23
CA TYR A 72 8.43 -1.91 -8.71
C TYR A 72 8.83 -2.92 -9.78
N GLY A 73 8.27 -2.81 -10.99
CA GLY A 73 8.52 -3.76 -12.05
C GLY A 73 7.30 -4.56 -12.40
N ALA A 74 7.29 -5.12 -13.61
CA ALA A 74 6.11 -5.78 -14.16
C ALA A 74 5.70 -7.03 -13.39
N SER A 75 6.63 -7.62 -12.65
CA SER A 75 6.36 -8.86 -11.93
C SER A 75 5.91 -8.64 -10.50
N VAL A 76 5.68 -7.40 -10.11
CA VAL A 76 5.36 -7.09 -8.72
C VAL A 76 4.04 -7.76 -8.31
N LYS A 77 4.06 -8.31 -7.10
CA LYS A 77 2.88 -8.88 -6.48
C LYS A 77 2.61 -8.15 -5.19
N LEU A 78 1.36 -8.07 -4.82
CA LEU A 78 0.95 -7.30 -3.67
C LEU A 78 0.45 -8.22 -2.57
N LEU A 79 0.96 -8.02 -1.37
CA LEU A 79 0.56 -8.77 -0.21
C LEU A 79 0.15 -7.80 0.89
N TYR A 80 -1.02 -8.02 1.47
CA TYR A 80 -1.50 -7.17 2.56
C TYR A 80 -1.30 -7.84 3.89
N ARG A 81 -0.92 -7.04 4.88
CA ARG A 81 -0.95 -7.46 6.27
C ARG A 81 -1.80 -6.50 7.04
N VAL A 82 -2.70 -7.04 7.84
CA VAL A 82 -3.58 -6.21 8.63
C VAL A 82 -2.95 -5.99 10.00
N GLN A 83 -2.91 -4.73 10.42
CA GLN A 83 -2.37 -4.41 11.73
C GLN A 83 -3.35 -4.86 12.79
N ILE A 84 -2.90 -5.75 13.66
CA ILE A 84 -3.72 -6.24 14.75
C ILE A 84 -3.37 -5.42 15.97
N VAL A 85 -4.35 -4.69 16.47
CA VAL A 85 -4.17 -3.94 17.71
C VAL A 85 -4.70 -4.81 18.82
N ARG A 86 -3.80 -5.31 19.64
CA ARG A 86 -4.20 -6.07 20.79
C ARG A 86 -4.42 -5.14 21.93
N GLN A 87 -5.63 -5.08 22.35
CA GLN A 87 -5.91 -4.29 23.52
C GLN A 87 -5.65 -5.13 24.76
N PRO A 88 -4.85 -4.59 25.69
CA PRO A 88 -4.63 -5.33 26.91
C PRO A 88 -5.93 -5.47 27.66
N GLU A 89 -6.21 -6.68 28.01
CA GLU A 89 -7.39 -6.93 28.80
C GLU A 89 -7.15 -6.46 30.20
N ALA A 90 -8.02 -5.66 30.68
CA ALA A 90 -7.87 -5.20 32.04
C ALA A 90 -8.27 -6.29 33.02
#